data_d532d079d39c24cff6b37d9adc0a702a
#
_entry.id   d532d079d39c24cff6b37d9adc0a702a
#
_cell.length_a   1.000
_cell.length_b   1.000
_cell.length_c   1.000
_cell.angle_alpha   90.00
_cell.angle_beta   90.00
_cell.angle_gamma   90.00
#
_symmetry.space_group_name_H-M   'P 1'
#
loop_
_entity.id
_entity.type
_entity.pdbx_description
1 polymer ?
#
loop_
_entity_poly.entity_id
_entity_poly.type
_entity_poly.pdbx_seq_one_letter_code
_entity_poly.pdbx_strand_id
1 'polypeptide(L)'
;MYDEVIQRTLRRKKLQPIVFETEYLSELLDNFRSALPKSVILTGTAGDGKTYYCRQIWEEFGGSIEDWQQDNKIHQLTLGERQLVVVKDLSELTSEEKRSLLPQIASAIMGEDTTKVYLIAANDGQLIEAWAEAAQTASTEAVRKAIEDLLVSDLRELEGFQVKLYNLSRQSAAALFPRILDAVLNHPGWGTCDQCAYQNQGCPIWENKQRLQGKEADRTTRERLTDLLALCELNQMHLPVRQLLLLLTNTLLGHPGAKDRLLNCRQVPGIIASETTALASLYRNIFGENLPERRRESTEVFKVLRGFGIGAERAAGKLELIEQLGELLAHRGGRLLAFVNILLRLDAETDRLAEHGRGVLLADEVENGPGSPGQD
;
A
#
# COMPACT_ATOMS: atom_id res chain seq x y z
N MET A 1 16.53 1.69 -7.37
CA MET A 1 16.26 3.11 -7.74
C MET A 1 15.23 3.82 -6.85
N TYR A 2 13.97 3.35 -6.70
CA TYR A 2 12.94 4.08 -5.93
C TYR A 2 13.20 4.06 -4.42
N ASP A 3 13.57 2.91 -3.85
CA ASP A 3 13.92 2.77 -2.42
C ASP A 3 15.12 3.64 -2.05
N GLU A 4 16.13 3.71 -2.89
CA GLU A 4 17.33 4.53 -2.70
C GLU A 4 17.00 6.03 -2.63
N VAL A 5 16.07 6.52 -3.47
CA VAL A 5 15.60 7.91 -3.44
C VAL A 5 14.89 8.21 -2.12
N ILE A 6 14.05 7.28 -1.65
CA ILE A 6 13.37 7.39 -0.34
C ILE A 6 14.41 7.45 0.77
N GLN A 7 15.34 6.51 0.84
CA GLN A 7 16.38 6.46 1.88
C GLN A 7 17.24 7.73 1.91
N ARG A 8 17.69 8.18 0.72
CA ARG A 8 18.44 9.45 0.59
C ARG A 8 17.63 10.65 1.09
N THR A 9 16.34 10.68 0.82
CA THR A 9 15.44 11.76 1.26
C THR A 9 15.24 11.73 2.77
N LEU A 10 15.02 10.57 3.37
CA LEU A 10 14.86 10.38 4.82
C LEU A 10 16.11 10.87 5.55
N ARG A 11 17.30 10.47 5.11
CA ARG A 11 18.58 10.91 5.68
C ARG A 11 18.77 12.42 5.57
N ARG A 12 18.59 13.00 4.37
CA ARG A 12 18.73 14.43 4.15
C ARG A 12 17.81 15.26 5.04
N LYS A 13 16.60 14.77 5.29
CA LYS A 13 15.61 15.43 6.13
C LYS A 13 15.63 14.98 7.59
N LYS A 14 16.51 14.04 7.94
CA LYS A 14 16.59 13.42 9.28
C LYS A 14 15.24 12.86 9.75
N LEU A 15 14.52 12.22 8.85
CA LEU A 15 13.23 11.60 9.13
C LEU A 15 13.42 10.11 9.42
N GLN A 16 12.64 9.60 10.36
CA GLN A 16 12.57 8.16 10.58
C GLN A 16 11.77 7.49 9.46
N PRO A 17 12.09 6.26 9.04
CA PRO A 17 11.28 5.51 8.09
C PRO A 17 9.99 5.03 8.74
N ILE A 18 8.95 4.87 7.92
CA ILE A 18 7.74 4.14 8.32
C ILE A 18 8.09 2.66 8.23
N VAL A 19 8.03 1.96 9.36
CA VAL A 19 8.32 0.52 9.46
C VAL A 19 7.07 -0.18 9.98
N PHE A 20 6.69 -1.28 9.35
CA PHE A 20 5.60 -2.15 9.79
C PHE A 20 5.99 -3.60 9.56
N GLU A 21 5.52 -4.45 10.46
CA GLU A 21 5.78 -5.88 10.40
C GLU A 21 4.84 -6.58 9.43
N THR A 22 5.37 -7.57 8.72
CA THR A 22 4.62 -8.46 7.86
C THR A 22 4.97 -9.91 8.17
N GLU A 23 4.03 -10.80 7.96
CA GLU A 23 4.28 -12.24 8.16
C GLU A 23 5.40 -12.76 7.26
N TYR A 24 5.43 -12.29 6.02
CA TYR A 24 6.49 -12.68 5.09
C TYR A 24 7.88 -12.25 5.53
N LEU A 25 8.02 -11.08 6.16
CA LEU A 25 9.33 -10.65 6.66
C LEU A 25 9.82 -11.58 7.77
N SER A 26 8.96 -11.96 8.72
CA SER A 26 9.30 -12.90 9.78
C SER A 26 9.71 -14.26 9.20
N GLU A 27 8.92 -14.83 8.30
CA GLU A 27 9.25 -16.09 7.64
C GLU A 27 10.58 -16.05 6.85
N LEU A 28 10.87 -14.92 6.20
CA LEU A 28 12.13 -14.72 5.48
C LEU A 28 13.32 -14.67 6.43
N LEU A 29 13.19 -13.94 7.54
CA LEU A 29 14.23 -13.87 8.58
C LEU A 29 14.50 -15.25 9.17
N ASP A 30 13.45 -16.00 9.49
CA ASP A 30 13.56 -17.35 10.05
C ASP A 30 14.23 -18.32 9.05
N ASN A 31 13.90 -18.19 7.76
CA ASN A 31 14.59 -18.97 6.72
C ASN A 31 16.09 -18.72 6.71
N PHE A 32 16.52 -17.46 6.70
CA PHE A 32 17.95 -17.12 6.63
C PHE A 32 18.69 -17.33 7.97
N ARG A 33 17.98 -17.40 9.12
CA ARG A 33 18.53 -17.77 10.42
C ARG A 33 18.65 -19.30 10.60
N SER A 34 17.99 -20.09 9.77
CA SER A 34 18.03 -21.54 9.88
C SER A 34 19.41 -22.10 9.58
N ALA A 35 19.70 -23.31 10.08
CA ALA A 35 20.98 -24.00 9.82
C ALA A 35 21.18 -24.33 8.31
N LEU A 36 20.08 -24.53 7.59
CA LEU A 36 20.08 -24.84 6.16
C LEU A 36 19.15 -23.89 5.43
N PRO A 37 19.54 -22.61 5.24
CA PRO A 37 18.70 -21.64 4.57
C PRO A 37 18.51 -22.02 3.10
N LYS A 38 17.27 -21.92 2.63
CA LYS A 38 16.93 -22.04 1.21
C LYS A 38 17.08 -20.71 0.51
N SER A 39 17.41 -20.72 -0.78
CA SER A 39 17.33 -19.54 -1.63
C SER A 39 15.89 -19.02 -1.68
N VAL A 40 15.73 -17.73 -1.83
CA VAL A 40 14.39 -17.08 -1.83
C VAL A 40 14.20 -16.28 -3.10
N ILE A 41 13.05 -16.43 -3.71
CA ILE A 41 12.58 -15.61 -4.83
C ILE A 41 11.38 -14.80 -4.34
N LEU A 42 11.50 -13.48 -4.40
CA LEU A 42 10.41 -12.53 -4.13
C LEU A 42 9.81 -12.08 -5.45
N THR A 43 8.57 -12.44 -5.72
CA THR A 43 7.87 -11.99 -6.92
C THR A 43 6.75 -11.01 -6.57
N GLY A 44 6.12 -10.45 -7.60
CA GLY A 44 5.01 -9.51 -7.47
C GLY A 44 5.12 -8.32 -8.39
N THR A 45 4.12 -7.44 -8.32
CA THR A 45 4.04 -6.24 -9.16
C THR A 45 4.92 -5.09 -8.65
N ALA A 46 5.00 -4.03 -9.44
CA ALA A 46 5.74 -2.83 -9.04
C ALA A 46 5.05 -2.13 -7.85
N GLY A 47 5.74 -2.03 -6.73
CA GLY A 47 5.22 -1.38 -5.52
C GLY A 47 4.79 -2.34 -4.41
N ASP A 48 4.93 -3.66 -4.59
CA ASP A 48 4.65 -4.67 -3.56
C ASP A 48 5.70 -4.73 -2.45
N GLY A 49 6.81 -4.02 -2.59
CA GLY A 49 7.81 -3.93 -1.54
C GLY A 49 8.98 -4.91 -1.69
N LYS A 50 9.17 -5.58 -2.82
CA LYS A 50 10.28 -6.53 -3.05
C LYS A 50 11.63 -5.99 -2.58
N THR A 51 12.02 -4.83 -3.05
CA THR A 51 13.29 -4.18 -2.68
C THR A 51 13.34 -3.80 -1.20
N TYR A 52 12.20 -3.48 -0.58
CA TYR A 52 12.10 -3.26 0.87
C TYR A 52 12.46 -4.53 1.65
N TYR A 53 11.89 -5.68 1.28
CA TYR A 53 12.22 -6.97 1.92
C TYR A 53 13.68 -7.34 1.74
N CYS A 54 14.24 -7.17 0.52
CA CYS A 54 15.67 -7.41 0.27
C CYS A 54 16.54 -6.54 1.18
N ARG A 55 16.21 -5.26 1.35
CA ARG A 55 16.96 -4.35 2.22
C ARG A 55 16.82 -4.72 3.70
N GLN A 56 15.61 -5.09 4.17
CA GLN A 56 15.42 -5.50 5.57
C GLN A 56 16.26 -6.76 5.90
N ILE A 57 16.29 -7.73 5.00
CA ILE A 57 17.15 -8.92 5.16
C ILE A 57 18.63 -8.52 5.14
N TRP A 58 19.03 -7.65 4.20
CA TRP A 58 20.40 -7.14 4.12
C TRP A 58 20.86 -6.50 5.43
N GLU A 59 20.07 -5.57 5.98
CA GLU A 59 20.37 -4.85 7.22
C GLU A 59 20.40 -5.78 8.44
N GLU A 60 19.45 -6.72 8.56
CA GLU A 60 19.36 -7.67 9.67
C GLU A 60 20.56 -8.60 9.76
N PHE A 61 21.13 -8.99 8.62
CA PHE A 61 22.32 -9.87 8.59
C PHE A 61 23.64 -9.10 8.49
N GLY A 62 23.64 -7.81 8.83
CA GLY A 62 24.85 -7.01 9.03
C GLY A 62 25.32 -6.25 7.80
N GLY A 63 24.54 -6.20 6.73
CA GLY A 63 24.82 -5.35 5.59
C GLY A 63 24.63 -3.87 5.92
N SER A 64 25.54 -3.01 5.50
CA SER A 64 25.43 -1.59 5.73
C SER A 64 24.45 -0.93 4.76
N ILE A 65 23.78 0.13 5.23
CA ILE A 65 22.87 0.90 4.37
C ILE A 65 23.65 1.75 3.36
N GLU A 66 24.89 2.10 3.68
CA GLU A 66 25.81 2.78 2.78
C GLU A 66 26.13 1.91 1.57
N ASP A 67 26.45 0.63 1.78
CA ASP A 67 26.69 -0.33 0.70
C ASP A 67 25.40 -0.60 -0.09
N TRP A 68 24.26 -0.71 0.59
CA TRP A 68 22.97 -0.85 -0.08
C TRP A 68 22.68 0.27 -1.07
N GLN A 69 23.09 1.50 -0.76
CA GLN A 69 22.87 2.69 -1.60
C GLN A 69 23.84 2.84 -2.76
N GLN A 70 24.89 2.03 -2.81
CA GLN A 70 25.74 1.97 -3.99
C GLN A 70 24.93 1.46 -5.19
N ASP A 71 25.29 1.92 -6.39
CA ASP A 71 24.63 1.54 -7.64
C ASP A 71 24.95 0.10 -8.07
N ASN A 72 25.05 -0.78 -7.08
CA ASN A 72 25.28 -2.21 -7.26
C ASN A 72 23.93 -2.92 -7.33
N LYS A 73 23.71 -3.68 -8.38
CA LYS A 73 22.50 -4.50 -8.60
C LYS A 73 22.52 -5.76 -7.74
N ILE A 74 23.71 -6.22 -7.36
CA ILE A 74 23.95 -7.43 -6.60
C ILE A 74 24.81 -7.08 -5.39
N HIS A 75 24.38 -7.53 -4.23
CA HIS A 75 25.11 -7.40 -2.97
C HIS A 75 25.43 -8.77 -2.40
N GLN A 76 26.49 -8.86 -1.61
CA GLN A 76 26.94 -10.11 -1.02
C GLN A 76 27.37 -9.88 0.42
N LEU A 77 26.98 -10.78 1.32
CA LEU A 77 27.43 -10.80 2.70
C LEU A 77 27.64 -12.23 3.22
N THR A 78 28.40 -12.37 4.28
CA THR A 78 28.62 -13.66 4.92
C THR A 78 27.46 -14.03 5.82
N LEU A 79 26.91 -15.23 5.64
CA LEU A 79 25.83 -15.81 6.43
C LEU A 79 26.30 -17.15 7.02
N GLY A 80 26.90 -17.09 8.20
CA GLY A 80 27.57 -18.26 8.79
C GLY A 80 28.70 -18.78 7.90
N GLU A 81 28.65 -20.05 7.47
CA GLU A 81 29.59 -20.65 6.55
C GLU A 81 29.27 -20.42 5.07
N ARG A 82 28.16 -19.71 4.78
CA ARG A 82 27.65 -19.47 3.43
C ARG A 82 27.77 -18.01 3.06
N GLN A 83 27.58 -17.73 1.79
CA GLN A 83 27.45 -16.38 1.25
C GLN A 83 26.01 -16.12 0.84
N LEU A 84 25.38 -15.10 1.43
CA LEU A 84 24.11 -14.58 0.96
C LEU A 84 24.35 -13.60 -0.19
N VAL A 85 23.75 -13.90 -1.34
CA VAL A 85 23.78 -13.06 -2.54
C VAL A 85 22.40 -12.45 -2.76
N VAL A 86 22.32 -11.13 -2.68
CA VAL A 86 21.06 -10.38 -2.82
C VAL A 86 21.03 -9.72 -4.20
N VAL A 87 20.04 -10.10 -5.02
CA VAL A 87 19.74 -9.48 -6.32
C VAL A 87 18.56 -8.54 -6.12
N LYS A 88 18.83 -7.22 -6.12
CA LYS A 88 17.82 -6.19 -5.80
C LYS A 88 16.64 -6.17 -6.76
N ASP A 89 16.90 -6.38 -8.03
CA ASP A 89 15.88 -6.52 -9.09
C ASP A 89 16.51 -7.24 -10.29
N LEU A 90 16.00 -8.42 -10.60
CA LEU A 90 16.46 -9.22 -11.73
C LEU A 90 16.29 -8.49 -13.08
N SER A 91 15.34 -7.56 -13.18
CA SER A 91 15.10 -6.79 -14.39
C SER A 91 16.20 -5.77 -14.71
N GLU A 92 16.92 -5.32 -13.70
CA GLU A 92 18.03 -4.37 -13.89
C GLU A 92 19.31 -5.03 -14.40
N LEU A 93 19.38 -6.36 -14.38
CA LEU A 93 20.54 -7.10 -14.91
C LEU A 93 20.52 -7.14 -16.43
N THR A 94 21.70 -6.98 -17.03
CA THR A 94 21.88 -7.20 -18.47
C THR A 94 21.73 -8.68 -18.82
N SER A 95 21.48 -8.99 -20.09
CA SER A 95 21.40 -10.38 -20.55
C SER A 95 22.68 -11.16 -20.29
N GLU A 96 23.85 -10.51 -20.32
CA GLU A 96 25.13 -11.15 -20.02
C GLU A 96 25.25 -11.47 -18.52
N GLU A 97 24.89 -10.52 -17.63
CA GLU A 97 24.85 -10.73 -16.19
C GLU A 97 23.88 -11.87 -15.82
N LYS A 98 22.70 -11.94 -16.43
CA LYS A 98 21.74 -13.02 -16.24
C LYS A 98 22.27 -14.37 -16.67
N ARG A 99 22.88 -14.45 -17.87
CA ARG A 99 23.51 -15.68 -18.37
C ARG A 99 24.61 -16.23 -17.48
N SER A 100 25.37 -15.37 -16.82
CA SER A 100 26.40 -15.76 -15.87
C SER A 100 25.83 -16.17 -14.51
N LEU A 101 24.79 -15.48 -14.03
CA LEU A 101 24.26 -15.62 -12.68
C LEU A 101 23.27 -16.78 -12.53
N LEU A 102 22.32 -16.92 -13.47
CA LEU A 102 21.24 -17.90 -13.37
C LEU A 102 21.71 -19.37 -13.27
N PRO A 103 22.77 -19.81 -13.96
CA PRO A 103 23.32 -21.15 -13.74
C PRO A 103 23.87 -21.36 -12.31
N GLN A 104 24.47 -20.34 -11.70
CA GLN A 104 24.94 -20.42 -10.30
C GLN A 104 23.76 -20.50 -9.32
N ILE A 105 22.71 -19.74 -9.57
CA ILE A 105 21.46 -19.82 -8.80
C ILE A 105 20.84 -21.22 -8.95
N ALA A 106 20.81 -21.76 -10.17
CA ALA A 106 20.28 -23.11 -10.43
C ALA A 106 21.05 -24.17 -9.65
N SER A 107 22.37 -24.12 -9.66
CA SER A 107 23.22 -25.05 -8.89
C SER A 107 22.93 -24.98 -7.39
N ALA A 108 22.74 -23.77 -6.83
CA ALA A 108 22.38 -23.62 -5.42
C ALA A 108 20.94 -24.13 -5.13
N ILE A 109 19.98 -23.88 -6.01
CA ILE A 109 18.60 -24.38 -5.87
C ILE A 109 18.53 -25.90 -5.98
N MET A 110 19.32 -26.51 -6.84
CA MET A 110 19.46 -27.97 -6.96
C MET A 110 20.24 -28.60 -5.79
N GLY A 111 20.86 -27.81 -4.92
CA GLY A 111 21.67 -28.27 -3.80
C GLY A 111 23.07 -28.76 -4.20
N GLU A 112 23.53 -28.47 -5.42
CA GLU A 112 24.86 -28.79 -5.94
C GLU A 112 25.90 -27.82 -5.37
N ASP A 113 25.56 -26.51 -5.26
CA ASP A 113 26.37 -25.51 -4.56
C ASP A 113 25.74 -25.22 -3.19
N THR A 114 26.42 -25.62 -2.14
CA THR A 114 25.99 -25.37 -0.75
C THR A 114 26.68 -24.17 -0.12
N THR A 115 27.56 -23.50 -0.85
CA THR A 115 28.33 -22.35 -0.34
C THR A 115 27.59 -21.02 -0.47
N LYS A 116 26.60 -20.98 -1.36
CA LYS A 116 25.81 -19.76 -1.62
C LYS A 116 24.31 -19.99 -1.39
N VAL A 117 23.68 -18.93 -0.94
CA VAL A 117 22.20 -18.82 -0.85
C VAL A 117 21.78 -17.49 -1.46
N TYR A 118 20.69 -17.48 -2.19
CA TYR A 118 20.27 -16.31 -2.96
C TYR A 118 18.96 -15.72 -2.42
N LEU A 119 18.89 -14.38 -2.44
CA LEU A 119 17.65 -13.63 -2.28
C LEU A 119 17.45 -12.79 -3.53
N ILE A 120 16.40 -13.08 -4.29
CA ILE A 120 16.20 -12.53 -5.63
C ILE A 120 14.85 -11.82 -5.67
N ALA A 121 14.84 -10.55 -6.06
CA ALA A 121 13.60 -9.85 -6.39
C ALA A 121 13.41 -9.81 -7.90
N ALA A 122 12.18 -10.13 -8.35
CA ALA A 122 11.80 -10.09 -9.75
C ALA A 122 10.30 -9.81 -9.91
N ASN A 123 9.87 -9.29 -11.06
CA ASN A 123 8.47 -9.35 -11.47
C ASN A 123 8.20 -10.71 -12.12
N ASP A 124 6.97 -11.23 -11.99
CA ASP A 124 6.60 -12.58 -12.43
C ASP A 124 6.97 -12.83 -13.92
N GLY A 125 6.57 -11.94 -14.82
CA GLY A 125 6.86 -12.08 -16.25
C GLY A 125 8.36 -12.05 -16.55
N GLN A 126 9.11 -11.17 -15.90
CA GLN A 126 10.55 -11.05 -16.07
C GLN A 126 11.32 -12.22 -15.48
N LEU A 127 10.80 -12.82 -14.41
CA LEU A 127 11.37 -14.04 -13.83
C LEU A 127 11.28 -15.19 -14.83
N ILE A 128 10.08 -15.42 -15.40
CA ILE A 128 9.86 -16.48 -16.40
C ILE A 128 10.73 -16.26 -17.64
N GLU A 129 10.75 -15.03 -18.17
CA GLU A 129 11.54 -14.67 -19.33
C GLU A 129 13.05 -14.89 -19.11
N ALA A 130 13.58 -14.44 -17.96
CA ALA A 130 15.00 -14.62 -17.64
C ALA A 130 15.39 -16.10 -17.55
N TRP A 131 14.55 -16.94 -16.94
CA TRP A 131 14.80 -18.37 -16.86
C TRP A 131 14.66 -19.06 -18.22
N ALA A 132 13.74 -18.65 -19.08
CA ALA A 132 13.60 -19.17 -20.44
C ALA A 132 14.84 -18.86 -21.31
N GLU A 133 15.42 -17.65 -21.14
CA GLU A 133 16.67 -17.25 -21.84
C GLU A 133 17.93 -17.97 -21.30
N ALA A 134 17.91 -18.36 -20.02
CA ALA A 134 19.05 -19.00 -19.37
C ALA A 134 19.08 -20.51 -19.54
N ALA A 135 17.99 -21.14 -19.96
CA ALA A 135 17.82 -22.59 -20.02
C ALA A 135 18.72 -23.24 -21.08
N GLN A 136 19.96 -23.51 -20.71
CA GLN A 136 20.94 -24.17 -21.57
C GLN A 136 21.48 -25.48 -20.95
N THR A 137 21.17 -25.76 -19.68
CA THR A 137 21.62 -26.94 -18.93
C THR A 137 20.44 -27.68 -18.32
N ALA A 138 20.65 -28.96 -17.94
CA ALA A 138 19.61 -29.75 -17.27
C ALA A 138 19.17 -29.11 -15.94
N SER A 139 20.10 -28.52 -15.17
CA SER A 139 19.81 -27.89 -13.90
C SER A 139 18.99 -26.60 -14.09
N THR A 140 19.34 -25.74 -15.05
CA THR A 140 18.58 -24.51 -15.34
C THR A 140 17.18 -24.81 -15.85
N GLU A 141 17.00 -25.84 -16.69
CA GLU A 141 15.70 -26.27 -17.18
C GLU A 141 14.81 -26.85 -16.07
N ALA A 142 15.40 -27.65 -15.15
CA ALA A 142 14.69 -28.20 -14.01
C ALA A 142 14.21 -27.09 -13.07
N VAL A 143 15.07 -26.10 -12.78
CA VAL A 143 14.72 -24.96 -11.93
C VAL A 143 13.69 -24.05 -12.60
N ARG A 144 13.76 -23.84 -13.93
CA ARG A 144 12.75 -23.10 -14.68
C ARG A 144 11.37 -23.71 -14.49
N LYS A 145 11.24 -25.04 -14.70
CA LYS A 145 9.96 -25.74 -14.48
C LYS A 145 9.47 -25.65 -13.05
N ALA A 146 10.39 -25.82 -12.08
CA ALA A 146 10.04 -25.70 -10.66
C ALA A 146 9.49 -24.30 -10.32
N ILE A 147 10.10 -23.23 -10.87
CA ILE A 147 9.62 -21.85 -10.69
C ILE A 147 8.25 -21.65 -11.35
N GLU A 148 8.04 -22.16 -12.56
CA GLU A 148 6.74 -22.11 -13.25
C GLU A 148 5.67 -22.83 -12.43
N ASP A 149 5.96 -24.03 -11.91
CA ASP A 149 5.04 -24.79 -11.06
C ASP A 149 4.72 -24.05 -9.76
N LEU A 150 5.71 -23.44 -9.10
CA LEU A 150 5.52 -22.64 -7.89
C LEU A 150 4.59 -21.43 -8.16
N LEU A 151 4.79 -20.74 -9.27
CA LEU A 151 3.98 -19.57 -9.64
C LEU A 151 2.55 -19.94 -10.00
N VAL A 152 2.36 -20.99 -10.83
CA VAL A 152 1.05 -21.41 -11.32
C VAL A 152 0.21 -22.01 -10.19
N SER A 153 0.81 -22.85 -9.36
CA SER A 153 0.13 -23.55 -8.27
C SER A 153 0.07 -22.73 -6.97
N ASP A 154 0.64 -21.52 -6.96
CA ASP A 154 0.75 -20.64 -5.77
C ASP A 154 1.39 -21.36 -4.56
N LEU A 155 2.39 -22.20 -4.84
CA LEU A 155 3.12 -22.94 -3.84
C LEU A 155 4.37 -22.16 -3.40
N ARG A 156 4.77 -22.36 -2.15
CA ARG A 156 5.98 -21.75 -1.60
C ARG A 156 7.24 -22.55 -1.82
N GLU A 157 7.11 -23.86 -1.84
CA GLU A 157 8.22 -24.81 -1.90
C GLU A 157 7.83 -26.00 -2.77
N LEU A 158 8.84 -26.62 -3.39
CA LEU A 158 8.72 -27.90 -4.07
C LEU A 158 9.76 -28.87 -3.47
N GLU A 159 9.38 -30.13 -3.34
CA GLU A 159 10.26 -31.18 -2.88
C GLU A 159 11.43 -31.37 -3.86
N GLY A 160 12.64 -31.55 -3.33
CA GLY A 160 13.87 -31.67 -4.14
C GLY A 160 14.54 -30.35 -4.52
N PHE A 161 13.92 -29.22 -4.25
CA PHE A 161 14.50 -27.90 -4.57
C PHE A 161 14.79 -27.09 -3.31
N GLN A 162 15.97 -26.45 -3.26
CA GLN A 162 16.40 -25.57 -2.16
C GLN A 162 16.00 -24.12 -2.42
N VAL A 163 14.68 -23.91 -2.67
CA VAL A 163 14.12 -22.60 -2.97
C VAL A 163 12.77 -22.43 -2.30
N LYS A 164 12.49 -21.18 -1.88
CA LYS A 164 11.17 -20.69 -1.47
C LYS A 164 10.75 -19.54 -2.38
N LEU A 165 9.51 -19.55 -2.84
CA LEU A 165 8.94 -18.46 -3.63
C LEU A 165 7.87 -17.74 -2.83
N TYR A 166 7.98 -16.41 -2.74
CA TYR A 166 7.00 -15.54 -2.11
C TYR A 166 6.43 -14.58 -3.13
N ASN A 167 5.17 -14.79 -3.51
CA ASN A 167 4.46 -13.88 -4.38
C ASN A 167 3.81 -12.75 -3.54
N LEU A 168 4.42 -11.59 -3.52
CA LEU A 168 3.96 -10.44 -2.73
C LEU A 168 2.61 -9.89 -3.24
N SER A 169 2.25 -10.13 -4.51
CA SER A 169 0.94 -9.74 -5.04
C SER A 169 -0.22 -10.56 -4.45
N ARG A 170 0.08 -11.66 -3.74
CA ARG A 170 -0.91 -12.46 -3.03
C ARG A 170 -1.16 -12.00 -1.60
N GLN A 171 -0.40 -11.01 -1.11
CA GLN A 171 -0.65 -10.45 0.20
C GLN A 171 -1.99 -9.70 0.20
N SER A 172 -2.80 -9.94 1.23
CA SER A 172 -4.06 -9.24 1.42
C SER A 172 -3.82 -7.77 1.78
N ALA A 173 -4.28 -6.86 0.93
CA ALA A 173 -4.25 -5.43 1.19
C ALA A 173 -5.08 -5.06 2.43
N ALA A 174 -6.22 -5.73 2.64
CA ALA A 174 -7.08 -5.56 3.80
C ALA A 174 -6.41 -6.01 5.10
N ALA A 175 -5.63 -7.10 5.09
CA ALA A 175 -4.88 -7.55 6.25
C ALA A 175 -3.64 -6.67 6.53
N LEU A 176 -3.02 -6.13 5.49
CA LEU A 176 -1.81 -5.32 5.60
C LEU A 176 -2.11 -3.86 5.96
N PHE A 177 -3.21 -3.31 5.48
CA PHE A 177 -3.57 -1.90 5.66
C PHE A 177 -3.64 -1.46 7.14
N PRO A 178 -4.23 -2.21 8.09
CA PRO A 178 -4.23 -1.82 9.49
C PRO A 178 -2.82 -1.66 10.07
N ARG A 179 -1.86 -2.51 9.68
CA ARG A 179 -0.46 -2.44 10.13
C ARG A 179 0.24 -1.21 9.57
N ILE A 180 0.02 -0.91 8.27
CA ILE A 180 0.53 0.32 7.63
C ILE A 180 -0.07 1.55 8.30
N LEU A 181 -1.38 1.55 8.54
CA LEU A 181 -2.08 2.64 9.19
C LEU A 181 -1.53 2.90 10.60
N ASP A 182 -1.34 1.86 11.39
CA ASP A 182 -0.76 1.98 12.74
C ASP A 182 0.66 2.55 12.70
N ALA A 183 1.50 2.08 11.78
CA ALA A 183 2.85 2.59 11.60
C ALA A 183 2.87 4.08 11.23
N VAL A 184 1.93 4.53 10.41
CA VAL A 184 1.79 5.94 10.03
C VAL A 184 1.24 6.78 11.18
N LEU A 185 0.16 6.33 11.85
CA LEU A 185 -0.51 7.10 12.90
C LEU A 185 0.31 7.20 14.20
N ASN A 186 1.17 6.21 14.47
CA ASN A 186 2.06 6.19 15.63
C ASN A 186 3.48 6.69 15.32
N HIS A 187 3.73 7.17 14.10
CA HIS A 187 5.05 7.65 13.71
C HIS A 187 5.50 8.81 14.59
N PRO A 188 6.77 8.82 15.10
CA PRO A 188 7.27 9.86 16.01
C PRO A 188 7.19 11.29 15.46
N GLY A 189 7.13 11.45 14.14
CA GLY A 189 6.94 12.74 13.48
C GLY A 189 5.69 13.51 13.92
N TRP A 190 4.68 12.83 14.46
CA TRP A 190 3.48 13.45 15.01
C TRP A 190 3.71 14.20 16.32
N GLY A 191 4.83 13.95 17.03
CA GLY A 191 5.20 14.72 18.23
C GLY A 191 5.33 16.22 17.99
N THR A 192 5.53 16.66 16.74
CA THR A 192 5.51 18.10 16.38
C THR A 192 4.12 18.72 16.52
N CYS A 193 3.06 17.92 16.60
CA CYS A 193 1.69 18.39 16.80
C CYS A 193 1.36 18.69 18.27
N ASP A 194 2.10 18.12 19.24
CA ASP A 194 1.79 18.22 20.67
C ASP A 194 1.82 19.66 21.20
N GLN A 195 2.62 20.52 20.58
CA GLN A 195 2.73 21.96 20.92
C GLN A 195 2.22 22.88 19.80
N CYS A 196 1.52 22.33 18.82
CA CYS A 196 1.03 23.10 17.68
C CYS A 196 -0.24 23.88 18.05
N ALA A 197 -0.21 25.20 17.93
CA ALA A 197 -1.35 26.07 18.21
C ALA A 197 -2.59 25.74 17.37
N TYR A 198 -2.39 25.23 16.14
CA TYR A 198 -3.48 24.93 15.21
C TYR A 198 -4.15 23.57 15.46
N GLN A 199 -3.59 22.72 16.32
CA GLN A 199 -4.15 21.42 16.66
C GLN A 199 -5.63 21.52 17.11
N ASN A 200 -5.90 22.48 18.00
CA ASN A 200 -7.22 22.72 18.57
C ASN A 200 -8.01 23.83 17.85
N GLN A 201 -7.50 24.34 16.73
CA GLN A 201 -8.13 25.41 15.93
C GLN A 201 -8.64 24.88 14.58
N GLY A 202 -8.95 23.59 14.48
CA GLY A 202 -9.48 22.98 13.26
C GLY A 202 -8.42 22.62 12.23
N CYS A 203 -7.21 22.19 12.66
CA CYS A 203 -6.20 21.64 11.74
C CYS A 203 -6.72 20.42 11.02
N PRO A 204 -6.95 20.45 9.69
CA PRO A 204 -7.55 19.32 8.97
C PRO A 204 -6.68 18.07 8.96
N ILE A 205 -5.34 18.23 9.01
CA ILE A 205 -4.41 17.10 9.08
C ILE A 205 -4.59 16.35 10.41
N TRP A 206 -4.70 17.10 11.50
CA TRP A 206 -4.92 16.52 12.83
C TRP A 206 -6.29 15.86 12.96
N GLU A 207 -7.33 16.52 12.47
CA GLU A 207 -8.69 15.99 12.42
C GLU A 207 -8.73 14.63 11.66
N ASN A 208 -8.17 14.58 10.47
CA ASN A 208 -8.10 13.34 9.68
C ASN A 208 -7.35 12.24 10.43
N LYS A 209 -6.25 12.57 11.13
CA LYS A 209 -5.54 11.63 11.99
C LYS A 209 -6.43 11.08 13.11
N GLN A 210 -7.15 11.96 13.85
CA GLN A 210 -8.02 11.54 14.95
C GLN A 210 -9.13 10.61 14.48
N ARG A 211 -9.75 10.90 13.34
CA ARG A 211 -10.78 10.07 12.73
C ARG A 211 -10.25 8.68 12.34
N LEU A 212 -9.05 8.60 11.80
CA LEU A 212 -8.38 7.33 11.49
C LEU A 212 -7.94 6.56 12.74
N GLN A 213 -7.74 7.22 13.88
CA GLN A 213 -7.44 6.58 15.16
C GLN A 213 -8.65 5.92 15.84
N GLY A 214 -9.86 6.16 15.33
CA GLY A 214 -11.06 5.44 15.78
C GLY A 214 -11.60 5.86 17.14
N LYS A 215 -11.54 7.15 17.49
CA LYS A 215 -12.12 7.67 18.75
C LYS A 215 -13.62 7.95 18.69
N GLU A 216 -14.25 7.76 17.54
CA GLU A 216 -15.68 7.98 17.33
C GLU A 216 -16.45 6.65 17.32
N ALA A 217 -17.72 6.69 17.77
CA ALA A 217 -18.54 5.53 18.07
C ALA A 217 -18.92 4.65 16.87
N ASP A 218 -19.29 3.43 17.15
CA ASP A 218 -19.96 2.38 16.39
C ASP A 218 -19.17 1.62 15.31
N ARG A 219 -18.57 2.24 14.35
CA ARG A 219 -17.68 1.59 13.37
C ARG A 219 -16.68 2.59 12.85
N THR A 220 -15.42 2.34 13.15
CA THR A 220 -14.36 3.30 12.89
C THR A 220 -14.14 3.46 11.39
N THR A 221 -13.71 4.64 10.97
CA THR A 221 -13.28 4.89 9.58
C THR A 221 -12.21 3.88 9.14
N ARG A 222 -11.37 3.42 10.06
CA ARG A 222 -10.38 2.38 9.86
C ARG A 222 -11.01 1.06 9.38
N GLU A 223 -12.05 0.57 10.08
CA GLU A 223 -12.73 -0.67 9.71
C GLU A 223 -13.39 -0.56 8.34
N ARG A 224 -14.02 0.56 8.06
CA ARG A 224 -14.65 0.82 6.75
C ARG A 224 -13.64 0.85 5.60
N LEU A 225 -12.47 1.45 5.82
CA LEU A 225 -11.39 1.42 4.82
C LEU A 225 -10.86 -0.01 4.62
N THR A 226 -10.71 -0.77 5.69
CA THR A 226 -10.32 -2.18 5.62
C THR A 226 -11.33 -3.01 4.84
N ASP A 227 -12.63 -2.82 5.08
CA ASP A 227 -13.70 -3.49 4.33
C ASP A 227 -13.69 -3.10 2.85
N LEU A 228 -13.43 -1.83 2.54
CA LEU A 228 -13.31 -1.35 1.16
C LEU A 228 -12.14 -2.02 0.42
N LEU A 229 -11.01 -2.22 1.11
CA LEU A 229 -9.87 -2.93 0.55
C LEU A 229 -10.16 -4.44 0.40
N ALA A 230 -10.86 -5.06 1.36
CA ALA A 230 -11.33 -6.44 1.23
C ALA A 230 -12.25 -6.62 0.02
N LEU A 231 -13.05 -5.60 -0.28
CA LEU A 231 -13.89 -5.58 -1.47
C LEU A 231 -13.05 -5.54 -2.77
N CYS A 232 -11.94 -4.78 -2.80
CA CYS A 232 -11.02 -4.80 -3.92
C CYS A 232 -10.50 -6.21 -4.18
N GLU A 233 -10.11 -6.92 -3.12
CA GLU A 233 -9.62 -8.30 -3.20
C GLU A 233 -10.69 -9.28 -3.70
N LEU A 234 -11.92 -9.17 -3.21
CA LEU A 234 -13.05 -9.99 -3.67
C LEU A 234 -13.33 -9.82 -5.16
N ASN A 235 -13.02 -8.66 -5.71
CA ASN A 235 -13.10 -8.36 -7.15
C ASN A 235 -11.78 -8.65 -7.89
N GLN A 236 -10.87 -9.40 -7.27
CA GLN A 236 -9.57 -9.77 -7.86
C GLN A 236 -8.68 -8.58 -8.23
N MET A 237 -8.87 -7.45 -7.54
CA MET A 237 -8.07 -6.26 -7.74
C MET A 237 -6.93 -6.24 -6.73
N HIS A 238 -5.71 -6.35 -7.22
CA HIS A 238 -4.53 -6.24 -6.38
C HIS A 238 -4.15 -4.76 -6.17
N LEU A 239 -3.98 -4.37 -4.90
CA LEU A 239 -3.49 -3.05 -4.52
C LEU A 239 -2.11 -3.19 -3.85
N PRO A 240 -1.02 -2.85 -4.57
CA PRO A 240 0.32 -2.86 -4.02
C PRO A 240 0.48 -1.96 -2.80
N VAL A 241 1.44 -2.26 -1.92
CA VAL A 241 1.77 -1.46 -0.72
C VAL A 241 1.94 0.03 -1.05
N ARG A 242 2.55 0.34 -2.20
CA ARG A 242 2.70 1.72 -2.67
C ARG A 242 1.35 2.42 -2.84
N GLN A 243 0.33 1.73 -3.35
CA GLN A 243 -1.00 2.30 -3.53
C GLN A 243 -1.71 2.51 -2.19
N LEU A 244 -1.51 1.60 -1.22
CA LEU A 244 -2.02 1.76 0.15
C LEU A 244 -1.41 2.97 0.86
N LEU A 245 -0.09 3.15 0.75
CA LEU A 245 0.60 4.33 1.29
C LEU A 245 0.15 5.62 0.60
N LEU A 246 -0.10 5.58 -0.70
CA LEU A 246 -0.59 6.72 -1.46
C LEU A 246 -2.02 7.07 -1.05
N LEU A 247 -2.90 6.08 -0.93
CA LEU A 247 -4.27 6.25 -0.41
C LEU A 247 -4.23 6.92 0.97
N LEU A 248 -3.44 6.37 1.90
CA LEU A 248 -3.35 6.88 3.27
C LEU A 248 -2.78 8.31 3.32
N THR A 249 -1.73 8.58 2.54
CA THR A 249 -1.15 9.93 2.44
C THR A 249 -2.17 10.93 1.91
N ASN A 250 -2.92 10.56 0.87
CA ASN A 250 -3.96 11.41 0.32
C ASN A 250 -5.11 11.61 1.31
N THR A 251 -5.52 10.55 1.99
CA THR A 251 -6.57 10.59 3.02
C THR A 251 -6.23 11.58 4.14
N LEU A 252 -4.99 11.58 4.59
CA LEU A 252 -4.51 12.45 5.67
C LEU A 252 -4.31 13.90 5.22
N LEU A 253 -3.71 14.11 4.04
CA LEU A 253 -3.12 15.39 3.63
C LEU A 253 -3.83 16.04 2.43
N GLY A 254 -4.81 15.38 1.81
CA GLY A 254 -5.44 15.86 0.59
C GLY A 254 -6.15 17.20 0.75
N HIS A 255 -5.92 18.14 -0.21
CA HIS A 255 -6.65 19.40 -0.31
C HIS A 255 -6.54 20.00 -1.72
N PRO A 256 -7.65 20.38 -2.37
CA PRO A 256 -7.62 20.86 -3.77
C PRO A 256 -6.88 22.20 -3.96
N GLY A 257 -6.78 23.02 -2.94
CA GLY A 257 -6.06 24.29 -2.98
C GLY A 257 -4.58 24.20 -2.61
N ALA A 258 -4.09 23.05 -2.15
CA ALA A 258 -2.68 22.90 -1.81
C ALA A 258 -1.82 22.75 -3.07
N LYS A 259 -0.56 23.23 -2.99
CA LYS A 259 0.44 22.90 -3.98
C LYS A 259 0.62 21.38 -3.98
N ASP A 260 0.69 20.76 -5.13
CA ASP A 260 0.76 19.30 -5.28
C ASP A 260 -0.46 18.51 -4.70
N ARG A 261 -1.53 19.21 -4.31
CA ARG A 261 -2.78 18.67 -3.75
C ARG A 261 -2.63 17.97 -2.40
N LEU A 262 -1.50 18.14 -1.73
CA LEU A 262 -1.22 17.62 -0.39
C LEU A 262 -0.80 18.75 0.54
N LEU A 263 -1.48 18.88 1.67
CA LEU A 263 -1.18 19.89 2.70
C LEU A 263 0.13 19.58 3.41
N ASN A 264 0.79 20.63 3.82
CA ASN A 264 1.81 20.61 4.84
C ASN A 264 1.47 21.62 5.95
N CYS A 265 2.12 21.49 7.11
CA CYS A 265 1.81 22.33 8.29
C CYS A 265 1.93 23.84 8.03
N ARG A 266 2.76 24.30 7.07
CA ARG A 266 2.93 25.73 6.74
C ARG A 266 1.71 26.30 6.01
N GLN A 267 0.91 25.47 5.38
CA GLN A 267 -0.29 25.87 4.63
C GLN A 267 -1.54 25.89 5.51
N VAL A 268 -1.54 25.15 6.63
CA VAL A 268 -2.69 25.02 7.53
C VAL A 268 -3.25 26.37 8.01
N PRO A 269 -2.43 27.37 8.45
CA PRO A 269 -2.97 28.66 8.87
C PRO A 269 -3.79 29.36 7.78
N GLY A 270 -3.30 29.31 6.53
CA GLY A 270 -4.01 29.88 5.38
C GLY A 270 -5.31 29.18 5.06
N ILE A 271 -5.34 27.86 5.21
CA ILE A 271 -6.55 27.03 5.00
C ILE A 271 -7.62 27.32 6.05
N ILE A 272 -7.22 27.47 7.31
CA ILE A 272 -8.13 27.87 8.40
C ILE A 272 -8.67 29.28 8.15
N ALA A 273 -7.79 30.24 7.86
CA ALA A 273 -8.17 31.63 7.61
C ALA A 273 -9.09 31.83 6.38
N SER A 274 -8.99 30.94 5.40
CA SER A 274 -9.86 30.95 4.21
C SER A 274 -11.14 30.11 4.35
N GLU A 275 -11.39 29.53 5.53
CA GLU A 275 -12.54 28.68 5.82
C GLU A 275 -12.72 27.48 4.85
N THR A 276 -11.59 27.00 4.29
CA THR A 276 -11.60 25.90 3.31
C THR A 276 -11.22 24.54 3.91
N THR A 277 -11.21 24.41 5.22
CA THR A 277 -10.84 23.18 5.95
C THR A 277 -11.69 21.98 5.54
N ALA A 278 -13.00 22.20 5.27
CA ALA A 278 -13.90 21.15 4.80
C ALA A 278 -13.46 20.49 3.48
N LEU A 279 -12.72 21.20 2.63
CA LEU A 279 -12.17 20.65 1.40
C LEU A 279 -11.03 19.66 1.63
N ALA A 280 -10.47 19.60 2.84
CA ALA A 280 -9.49 18.60 3.27
C ALA A 280 -10.15 17.40 3.96
N SER A 281 -11.47 17.26 3.89
CA SER A 281 -12.19 16.16 4.53
C SER A 281 -11.61 14.81 4.12
N LEU A 282 -11.36 13.95 5.11
CA LEU A 282 -10.92 12.58 4.95
C LEU A 282 -11.79 11.80 3.95
N TYR A 283 -13.11 11.96 4.02
CA TYR A 283 -14.06 11.25 3.14
C TYR A 283 -13.90 11.64 1.66
N ARG A 284 -13.63 12.89 1.37
CA ARG A 284 -13.34 13.36 0.01
C ARG A 284 -11.99 12.83 -0.48
N ASN A 285 -11.03 12.83 0.41
CA ASN A 285 -9.65 12.46 0.11
C ASN A 285 -9.49 10.95 -0.17
N ILE A 286 -10.27 10.09 0.49
CA ILE A 286 -10.29 8.64 0.23
C ILE A 286 -10.59 8.34 -1.24
N PHE A 287 -11.48 9.13 -1.87
CA PHE A 287 -11.86 8.95 -3.28
C PHE A 287 -11.06 9.85 -4.24
N GLY A 288 -10.05 10.55 -3.74
CA GLY A 288 -9.19 11.41 -4.54
C GLY A 288 -9.86 12.67 -5.08
N GLU A 289 -10.96 13.15 -4.48
CA GLU A 289 -11.69 14.34 -4.94
C GLU A 289 -10.88 15.64 -4.85
N ASN A 290 -9.84 15.66 -4.04
CA ASN A 290 -8.85 16.75 -3.98
C ASN A 290 -7.97 16.82 -5.23
N LEU A 291 -7.87 15.74 -6.00
CA LEU A 291 -6.99 15.62 -7.17
C LEU A 291 -7.70 16.07 -8.45
N PRO A 292 -6.95 16.63 -9.43
CA PRO A 292 -7.46 16.80 -10.79
C PRO A 292 -7.91 15.47 -11.37
N GLU A 293 -8.97 15.47 -12.18
CA GLU A 293 -9.56 14.26 -12.73
C GLU A 293 -8.54 13.36 -13.42
N ARG A 294 -7.71 13.91 -14.31
CA ARG A 294 -6.64 13.17 -14.99
C ARG A 294 -5.72 12.43 -14.01
N ARG A 295 -5.36 13.05 -12.89
CA ARG A 295 -4.49 12.42 -11.87
C ARG A 295 -5.24 11.34 -11.09
N ARG A 296 -6.49 11.58 -10.76
CA ARG A 296 -7.36 10.62 -10.09
C ARG A 296 -7.56 9.36 -10.93
N GLU A 297 -7.80 9.52 -12.24
CA GLU A 297 -7.96 8.42 -13.19
C GLU A 297 -6.65 7.64 -13.46
N SER A 298 -5.51 8.31 -13.41
CA SER A 298 -4.19 7.68 -13.61
C SER A 298 -3.64 7.00 -12.35
N THR A 299 -4.26 7.20 -11.19
CA THR A 299 -3.81 6.60 -9.92
C THR A 299 -4.66 5.37 -9.62
N GLU A 300 -4.04 4.19 -9.63
CA GLU A 300 -4.73 2.90 -9.61
C GLU A 300 -5.72 2.77 -8.45
N VAL A 301 -5.33 3.11 -7.21
CA VAL A 301 -6.22 3.01 -6.06
C VAL A 301 -7.49 3.86 -6.22
N PHE A 302 -7.41 5.08 -6.70
CA PHE A 302 -8.60 5.93 -6.89
C PHE A 302 -9.44 5.48 -8.08
N LYS A 303 -8.81 4.97 -9.13
CA LYS A 303 -9.51 4.37 -10.27
C LYS A 303 -10.32 3.15 -9.84
N VAL A 304 -9.72 2.26 -9.04
CA VAL A 304 -10.39 1.07 -8.49
C VAL A 304 -11.56 1.47 -7.59
N LEU A 305 -11.35 2.36 -6.61
CA LEU A 305 -12.40 2.80 -5.69
C LEU A 305 -13.55 3.50 -6.40
N ARG A 306 -13.26 4.30 -7.43
CA ARG A 306 -14.28 4.94 -8.27
C ARG A 306 -15.08 3.91 -9.07
N GLY A 307 -14.45 2.82 -9.51
CA GLY A 307 -15.10 1.73 -10.25
C GLY A 307 -16.23 1.04 -9.48
N PHE A 308 -16.24 1.14 -8.14
CA PHE A 308 -17.35 0.66 -7.32
C PHE A 308 -18.55 1.60 -7.27
N GLY A 309 -18.49 2.78 -7.89
CA GLY A 309 -19.57 3.77 -7.86
C GLY A 309 -19.79 4.41 -6.49
N ILE A 310 -18.91 4.16 -5.50
CA ILE A 310 -19.04 4.73 -4.16
C ILE A 310 -18.73 6.22 -4.22
N GLY A 311 -19.67 7.06 -3.75
CA GLY A 311 -19.56 8.52 -3.80
C GLY A 311 -19.77 9.14 -5.19
N ALA A 312 -20.02 8.34 -6.22
CA ALA A 312 -20.48 8.82 -7.51
C ALA A 312 -22.00 9.07 -7.42
N GLU A 313 -22.32 10.30 -7.17
CA GLU A 313 -23.59 10.98 -7.26
C GLU A 313 -24.88 10.13 -7.34
N ARG A 314 -25.60 10.24 -6.24
CA ARG A 314 -26.60 11.32 -6.12
C ARG A 314 -27.69 11.18 -7.14
N ALA A 315 -28.61 10.35 -6.81
CA ALA A 315 -30.02 10.38 -7.14
C ALA A 315 -30.53 9.59 -8.37
N ALA A 316 -29.90 9.56 -9.51
CA ALA A 316 -30.50 8.86 -10.66
C ALA A 316 -30.12 7.36 -10.76
N GLY A 317 -28.97 6.98 -10.24
CA GLY A 317 -28.44 5.61 -10.36
C GLY A 317 -28.67 4.69 -9.16
N LYS A 318 -29.17 5.18 -8.04
CA LYS A 318 -29.30 4.37 -6.81
C LYS A 318 -30.25 3.17 -6.97
N LEU A 319 -31.37 3.37 -7.62
CA LEU A 319 -32.37 2.31 -7.86
C LEU A 319 -31.85 1.28 -8.88
N GLU A 320 -31.24 1.75 -9.96
CA GLU A 320 -30.70 0.89 -11.02
C GLU A 320 -29.50 0.08 -10.54
N LEU A 321 -28.64 0.67 -9.69
CA LEU A 321 -27.52 -0.06 -9.06
C LEU A 321 -28.01 -1.11 -8.06
N ILE A 322 -29.06 -0.82 -7.28
CA ILE A 322 -29.67 -1.77 -6.34
C ILE A 322 -30.35 -2.91 -7.09
N GLU A 323 -30.99 -2.65 -8.23
CA GLU A 323 -31.60 -3.67 -9.08
C GLU A 323 -30.54 -4.56 -9.74
N GLN A 324 -29.48 -3.97 -10.32
CA GLN A 324 -28.34 -4.71 -10.91
C GLN A 324 -27.58 -5.52 -9.86
N LEU A 325 -27.41 -5.00 -8.65
CA LEU A 325 -26.82 -5.72 -7.53
C LEU A 325 -27.76 -6.83 -7.02
N GLY A 326 -29.06 -6.62 -7.05
CA GLY A 326 -30.07 -7.64 -6.74
C GLY A 326 -29.99 -8.84 -7.69
N GLU A 327 -29.83 -8.61 -8.98
CA GLU A 327 -29.64 -9.67 -9.98
C GLU A 327 -28.31 -10.42 -9.84
N LEU A 328 -27.21 -9.69 -9.56
CA LEU A 328 -25.90 -10.26 -9.27
C LEU A 328 -25.91 -11.08 -7.98
N LEU A 329 -26.69 -10.69 -6.98
CA LEU A 329 -26.87 -11.36 -5.70
C LEU A 329 -27.60 -12.71 -5.84
N ALA A 330 -28.60 -12.77 -6.70
CA ALA A 330 -29.32 -14.00 -6.98
C ALA A 330 -28.43 -15.11 -7.56
N HIS A 331 -27.34 -14.71 -8.22
CA HIS A 331 -26.42 -15.64 -8.88
C HIS A 331 -25.17 -16.06 -8.06
N ARG A 332 -24.75 -15.35 -6.99
CA ARG A 332 -23.44 -15.60 -6.34
C ARG A 332 -23.41 -15.83 -4.82
N GLY A 333 -24.54 -16.05 -4.17
CA GLY A 333 -24.59 -16.50 -2.75
C GLY A 333 -24.02 -15.49 -1.71
N GLY A 334 -24.40 -15.65 -0.45
CA GLY A 334 -24.33 -14.76 0.72
C GLY A 334 -23.10 -13.85 1.01
N ARG A 335 -21.98 -13.96 0.29
CA ARG A 335 -20.83 -13.06 0.46
C ARG A 335 -21.08 -11.65 -0.10
N LEU A 336 -21.96 -11.54 -1.07
CA LEU A 336 -22.37 -10.28 -1.67
C LEU A 336 -23.35 -9.49 -0.78
N LEU A 337 -24.07 -10.17 0.12
CA LEU A 337 -24.98 -9.51 1.07
C LEU A 337 -24.22 -8.63 2.08
N ALA A 338 -23.01 -9.05 2.50
CA ALA A 338 -22.13 -8.24 3.31
C ALA A 338 -21.68 -6.96 2.58
N PHE A 339 -21.45 -7.04 1.27
CA PHE A 339 -21.08 -5.94 0.41
C PHE A 339 -22.17 -4.88 0.26
N VAL A 340 -23.40 -5.30 -0.06
CA VAL A 340 -24.55 -4.38 -0.16
C VAL A 340 -24.81 -3.68 1.17
N ASN A 341 -24.68 -4.38 2.29
CA ASN A 341 -24.80 -3.79 3.62
C ASN A 341 -23.70 -2.76 3.92
N ILE A 342 -22.48 -2.96 3.43
CA ILE A 342 -21.37 -2.00 3.55
C ILE A 342 -21.68 -0.75 2.72
N LEU A 343 -22.09 -0.91 1.47
CA LEU A 343 -22.43 0.19 0.57
C LEU A 343 -23.61 1.01 1.10
N LEU A 344 -24.71 0.37 1.50
CA LEU A 344 -25.90 1.03 2.03
C LEU A 344 -25.63 1.79 3.34
N ARG A 345 -24.71 1.29 4.18
CA ARG A 345 -24.31 1.97 5.42
C ARG A 345 -23.39 3.16 5.17
N LEU A 346 -22.46 3.07 4.23
CA LEU A 346 -21.62 4.20 3.81
C LEU A 346 -22.48 5.34 3.25
N ASP A 347 -23.52 5.00 2.48
CA ASP A 347 -24.42 5.94 1.85
C ASP A 347 -25.36 6.62 2.86
N ALA A 348 -25.96 5.86 3.79
CA ALA A 348 -26.84 6.40 4.83
C ALA A 348 -26.13 7.39 5.77
N GLU A 349 -24.83 7.23 5.98
CA GLU A 349 -24.06 8.11 6.85
C GLU A 349 -23.55 9.35 6.12
N THR A 350 -23.30 9.23 4.82
CA THR A 350 -23.03 10.38 3.95
C THR A 350 -24.27 11.29 3.88
N ASP A 351 -25.47 10.72 3.81
CA ASP A 351 -26.74 11.47 3.84
C ASP A 351 -26.97 12.15 5.21
N ARG A 352 -26.68 11.48 6.33
CA ARG A 352 -26.76 12.06 7.69
C ARG A 352 -25.80 13.24 7.89
N LEU A 353 -24.57 13.12 7.37
CA LEU A 353 -23.59 14.20 7.46
C LEU A 353 -23.97 15.38 6.57
N ALA A 354 -24.57 15.13 5.40
CA ALA A 354 -25.09 16.18 4.52
C ALA A 354 -26.33 16.88 5.13
N GLU A 355 -27.17 16.14 5.85
CA GLU A 355 -28.31 16.72 6.59
C GLU A 355 -27.85 17.50 7.82
N HIS A 356 -26.84 17.01 8.54
CA HIS A 356 -26.25 17.73 9.68
C HIS A 356 -25.59 19.04 9.25
N GLY A 357 -24.84 19.02 8.12
CA GLY A 357 -24.26 20.22 7.52
C GLY A 357 -25.30 21.23 7.05
N ARG A 358 -26.45 20.78 6.53
CA ARG A 358 -27.60 21.67 6.19
C ARG A 358 -28.31 22.19 7.42
N GLY A 359 -28.41 21.40 8.48
CA GLY A 359 -28.99 21.82 9.76
C GLY A 359 -28.21 22.96 10.41
N VAL A 360 -26.88 22.92 10.32
CA VAL A 360 -25.99 23.99 10.82
C VAL A 360 -26.13 25.25 9.99
N LEU A 361 -26.20 25.15 8.65
CA LEU A 361 -26.40 26.30 7.77
C LEU A 361 -27.78 26.97 7.96
N LEU A 362 -28.83 26.18 8.19
CA LEU A 362 -30.16 26.72 8.46
C LEU A 362 -30.31 27.32 9.85
N ALA A 363 -29.52 26.86 10.84
CA ALA A 363 -29.50 27.47 12.18
C ALA A 363 -28.83 28.85 12.15
N ASP A 364 -27.74 28.99 11.36
CA ASP A 364 -27.09 30.30 11.19
C ASP A 364 -27.92 31.33 10.42
N GLU A 365 -28.79 30.89 9.48
CA GLU A 365 -29.70 31.79 8.76
C GLU A 365 -30.87 32.24 9.64
N VAL A 366 -31.28 31.48 10.65
CA VAL A 366 -32.36 31.83 11.57
C VAL A 366 -31.89 32.83 12.66
N GLU A 367 -30.63 32.80 13.06
CA GLU A 367 -30.09 33.75 14.02
C GLU A 367 -29.73 35.13 13.41
N ASN A 368 -29.54 35.21 12.08
CA ASN A 368 -29.20 36.45 11.37
C ASN A 368 -30.36 37.06 10.53
N GLY A 369 -31.58 36.84 10.90
CA GLY A 369 -32.72 37.49 10.28
C GLY A 369 -32.71 39.02 10.46
N PRO A 370 -33.15 39.82 9.47
CA PRO A 370 -33.01 41.28 9.48
C PRO A 370 -33.83 41.90 10.64
N GLY A 371 -33.13 42.63 11.48
CA GLY A 371 -33.72 43.37 12.59
C GLY A 371 -34.84 44.29 12.14
N SER A 372 -35.96 44.24 12.83
CA SER A 372 -37.09 45.11 12.64
C SER A 372 -36.70 46.57 12.75
N PRO A 373 -37.29 47.46 11.93
CA PRO A 373 -37.03 48.89 12.05
C PRO A 373 -37.68 49.44 13.33
N GLY A 374 -36.87 50.03 14.20
CA GLY A 374 -37.35 50.72 15.36
C GLY A 374 -38.24 51.93 14.98
N GLN A 375 -39.36 52.02 15.65
CA GLN A 375 -40.19 53.20 15.69
C GLN A 375 -39.54 54.23 16.64
N ASP A 376 -39.64 55.49 16.22
CA ASP A 376 -39.35 56.79 16.87
C ASP A 376 -37.91 57.26 16.93
#